data_ea9c31566b5362fd4fd4bb48884f6ebe
#
_entry.id   ea9c31566b5362fd4fd4bb48884f6ebe
#
_cell.length_a   1.000
_cell.length_b   1.000
_cell.length_c   1.000
_cell.angle_alpha   90.00
_cell.angle_beta   90.00
_cell.angle_gamma   90.00
#
_symmetry.space_group_name_H-M   'P 1'
#
loop_
_entity.id
_entity.type
_entity.pdbx_description
1 polymer ?
#
loop_
_entity_poly.entity_id
_entity_poly.type
_entity_poly.pdbx_seq_one_letter_code
_entity_poly.pdbx_strand_id
1 'polypeptide(L)'
;WLLYTIFSVTQPYSEYAKARFSARIEATLIGVVIFIVLFSIFTDTTSRSILVLLFGYLNSYAVQYRHVIITVTVSALGSAALLSEPHIVTIERIIYVIAGVILGMIANRFIFPHSIQEGTATLVQMYKDTSKTLMEEVYKYFENKAHSHSINNLFAFTSFIDDRILLHNETMELQYATPYLEKQRKLNNGIYELFLRIRRNKIDSLTAKLIVEDIDLIMKSSAADHDQVIKQLKNGIANVVKIDDQIILKDVIEIYEAFKHISQFPVE
;
A
#
# COMPACT_ATOMS: atom_id res chain seq x y z
N TRP A 1 22.82 17.94 9.71
CA TRP A 1 22.97 16.48 9.75
C TRP A 1 21.96 15.81 10.70
N LEU A 2 21.79 16.34 11.91
CA LEU A 2 20.83 15.84 12.90
C LEU A 2 19.42 15.73 12.32
N LEU A 3 18.87 16.83 11.81
CA LEU A 3 17.52 16.88 11.22
C LEU A 3 17.37 15.90 10.07
N TYR A 4 18.33 15.85 9.15
CA TYR A 4 18.31 14.90 8.06
C TYR A 4 18.27 13.45 8.54
N THR A 5 19.01 13.13 9.62
CA THR A 5 18.98 11.79 10.22
C THR A 5 17.59 11.49 10.81
N ILE A 6 17.01 12.41 11.59
CA ILE A 6 15.67 12.23 12.15
C ILE A 6 14.66 11.96 11.04
N PHE A 7 14.57 12.82 10.03
CA PHE A 7 13.62 12.65 8.91
C PHE A 7 13.85 11.36 8.14
N SER A 8 15.11 10.95 7.92
CA SER A 8 15.41 9.75 7.13
C SER A 8 15.07 8.44 7.84
N VAL A 9 14.99 8.43 9.16
CA VAL A 9 14.70 7.24 9.97
C VAL A 9 13.29 7.19 10.51
N THR A 10 12.59 8.32 10.63
CA THR A 10 11.18 8.38 11.06
C THR A 10 10.28 7.76 9.99
N GLN A 11 9.46 6.81 10.37
CA GLN A 11 8.55 6.08 9.50
C GLN A 11 7.16 5.98 10.14
N PRO A 12 6.07 5.90 9.34
CA PRO A 12 4.72 5.75 9.88
C PRO A 12 4.54 4.48 10.73
N TYR A 13 5.27 3.41 10.40
CA TYR A 13 5.19 2.12 11.09
C TYR A 13 6.48 1.80 11.83
N SER A 14 6.34 1.31 13.06
CA SER A 14 7.46 1.02 13.97
C SER A 14 8.44 -0.02 13.42
N GLU A 15 7.95 -1.00 12.65
CA GLU A 15 8.74 -2.07 12.05
C GLU A 15 9.70 -1.53 10.98
N TYR A 16 9.20 -0.67 10.09
CA TYR A 16 10.04 -0.01 9.08
C TYR A 16 11.06 0.93 9.71
N ALA A 17 10.67 1.62 10.79
CA ALA A 17 11.57 2.50 11.52
C ALA A 17 12.75 1.73 12.13
N LYS A 18 12.50 0.58 12.78
CA LYS A 18 13.57 -0.27 13.36
C LYS A 18 14.58 -0.72 12.30
N ALA A 19 14.12 -1.19 11.16
CA ALA A 19 14.98 -1.59 10.06
C ALA A 19 15.85 -0.41 9.55
N ARG A 20 15.26 0.79 9.44
CA ARG A 20 15.99 2.00 9.03
C ARG A 20 16.98 2.50 10.07
N PHE A 21 16.69 2.36 11.37
CA PHE A 21 17.64 2.71 12.44
C PHE A 21 18.93 1.90 12.32
N SER A 22 18.83 0.57 12.23
CA SER A 22 19.99 -0.31 12.07
C SER A 22 20.75 0.01 10.79
N ALA A 23 20.05 0.07 9.65
CA ALA A 23 20.66 0.37 8.36
C ALA A 23 21.35 1.74 8.34
N ARG A 24 20.82 2.75 9.05
CA ARG A 24 21.41 4.08 9.15
C ARG A 24 22.75 4.07 9.88
N ILE A 25 22.82 3.40 11.04
CA ILE A 25 24.05 3.31 11.84
C ILE A 25 25.12 2.54 11.05
N GLU A 26 24.79 1.33 10.57
CA GLU A 26 25.72 0.50 9.81
C GLU A 26 26.25 1.21 8.56
N ALA A 27 25.37 1.78 7.75
CA ALA A 27 25.76 2.45 6.53
C ALA A 27 26.62 3.71 6.79
N THR A 28 26.33 4.45 7.90
CA THR A 28 27.15 5.59 8.30
C THR A 28 28.56 5.13 8.71
N LEU A 29 28.67 4.06 9.50
CA LEU A 29 29.99 3.52 9.89
C LEU A 29 30.80 3.06 8.68
N ILE A 30 30.17 2.32 7.76
CA ILE A 30 30.82 1.91 6.51
C ILE A 30 31.27 3.13 5.70
N GLY A 31 30.41 4.14 5.54
CA GLY A 31 30.73 5.38 4.84
C GLY A 31 31.88 6.14 5.48
N VAL A 32 31.96 6.18 6.82
CA VAL A 32 33.07 6.76 7.57
C VAL A 32 34.38 6.02 7.28
N VAL A 33 34.38 4.69 7.32
CA VAL A 33 35.57 3.88 7.01
C VAL A 33 36.06 4.14 5.59
N ILE A 34 35.15 4.12 4.60
CA ILE A 34 35.46 4.43 3.21
C ILE A 34 36.08 5.84 3.09
N PHE A 35 35.45 6.83 3.74
CA PHE A 35 35.93 8.21 3.74
C PHE A 35 37.35 8.30 4.31
N ILE A 36 37.65 7.71 5.48
CA ILE A 36 38.95 7.74 6.12
C ILE A 36 40.02 7.11 5.20
N VAL A 37 39.74 5.94 4.61
CA VAL A 37 40.66 5.26 3.71
C VAL A 37 40.96 6.12 2.48
N LEU A 38 39.95 6.63 1.81
CA LEU A 38 40.10 7.44 0.59
C LEU A 38 40.85 8.75 0.87
N PHE A 39 40.50 9.45 1.95
CA PHE A 39 41.13 10.72 2.29
C PHE A 39 42.55 10.59 2.85
N SER A 40 42.93 9.38 3.31
CA SER A 40 44.32 9.03 3.66
C SER A 40 45.17 8.76 2.42
N ILE A 41 44.61 8.14 1.38
CA ILE A 41 45.30 7.88 0.13
C ILE A 41 45.43 9.15 -0.73
N PHE A 42 44.35 9.90 -0.86
CA PHE A 42 44.29 11.11 -1.66
C PHE A 42 44.45 12.36 -0.78
N THR A 43 45.68 12.88 -0.73
CA THR A 43 46.02 14.04 0.11
C THR A 43 45.81 15.38 -0.59
N ASP A 44 45.82 15.38 -1.91
CA ASP A 44 45.66 16.53 -2.76
C ASP A 44 44.18 17.04 -2.78
N THR A 45 44.02 18.37 -2.68
CA THR A 45 42.68 19.01 -2.64
C THR A 45 41.86 18.76 -3.91
N THR A 46 42.52 18.71 -5.06
CA THR A 46 41.84 18.47 -6.35
C THR A 46 41.26 17.07 -6.40
N SER A 47 42.10 16.05 -6.03
CA SER A 47 41.68 14.65 -5.99
C SER A 47 40.53 14.43 -4.98
N ARG A 48 40.57 15.08 -3.80
CA ARG A 48 39.51 15.05 -2.81
C ARG A 48 38.19 15.66 -3.34
N SER A 49 38.28 16.77 -4.08
CA SER A 49 37.09 17.38 -4.70
C SER A 49 36.48 16.48 -5.78
N ILE A 50 37.31 15.81 -6.58
CA ILE A 50 36.83 14.82 -7.56
C ILE A 50 36.14 13.64 -6.87
N LEU A 51 36.66 13.13 -5.75
CA LEU A 51 36.04 12.06 -4.98
C LEU A 51 34.65 12.48 -4.45
N VAL A 52 34.54 13.70 -3.92
CA VAL A 52 33.24 14.24 -3.45
C VAL A 52 32.21 14.25 -4.56
N LEU A 53 32.59 14.74 -5.75
CA LEU A 53 31.71 14.76 -6.93
C LEU A 53 31.35 13.36 -7.40
N LEU A 54 32.32 12.44 -7.40
CA LEU A 54 32.10 11.02 -7.77
C LEU A 54 31.07 10.35 -6.84
N PHE A 55 31.21 10.48 -5.51
CA PHE A 55 30.24 9.93 -4.58
C PHE A 55 28.88 10.62 -4.64
N GLY A 56 28.84 11.92 -4.91
CA GLY A 56 27.60 12.63 -5.21
C GLY A 56 26.90 12.08 -6.46
N TYR A 57 27.66 11.77 -7.52
CA TYR A 57 27.14 11.15 -8.73
C TYR A 57 26.68 9.71 -8.48
N LEU A 58 27.45 8.88 -7.78
CA LEU A 58 27.09 7.52 -7.42
C LEU A 58 25.81 7.45 -6.59
N ASN A 59 25.53 8.48 -5.79
CA ASN A 59 24.29 8.57 -5.03
C ASN A 59 23.03 8.56 -5.92
N SER A 60 23.11 9.07 -7.15
CA SER A 60 21.99 9.07 -8.10
C SER A 60 21.59 7.69 -8.59
N TYR A 61 22.49 6.70 -8.48
CA TYR A 61 22.25 5.31 -8.85
C TYR A 61 21.93 4.40 -7.66
N ALA A 62 22.03 4.91 -6.44
CA ALA A 62 21.77 4.16 -5.23
C ALA A 62 20.25 4.00 -5.01
N VAL A 63 19.72 2.79 -5.20
CA VAL A 63 18.30 2.46 -5.01
C VAL A 63 18.02 2.05 -3.56
N GLN A 64 18.88 1.23 -2.98
CA GLN A 64 18.71 0.74 -1.61
C GLN A 64 19.11 1.81 -0.59
N TYR A 65 18.28 2.00 0.45
CA TYR A 65 18.52 2.97 1.51
C TYR A 65 19.95 2.92 2.09
N ARG A 66 20.48 1.71 2.31
CA ARG A 66 21.84 1.50 2.83
C ARG A 66 22.92 2.10 1.92
N HIS A 67 22.82 1.89 0.61
CA HIS A 67 23.78 2.43 -0.37
C HIS A 67 23.68 3.95 -0.47
N VAL A 68 22.45 4.49 -0.47
CA VAL A 68 22.22 5.95 -0.41
C VAL A 68 22.96 6.56 0.80
N ILE A 69 22.83 5.96 1.97
CA ILE A 69 23.44 6.50 3.18
C ILE A 69 24.97 6.41 3.15
N ILE A 70 25.54 5.34 2.58
CA ILE A 70 27.00 5.21 2.42
C ILE A 70 27.50 6.34 1.51
N THR A 71 26.95 6.50 0.32
CA THR A 71 27.40 7.49 -0.67
C THR A 71 27.22 8.93 -0.16
N VAL A 72 26.07 9.23 0.45
CA VAL A 72 25.81 10.53 1.09
C VAL A 72 26.78 10.79 2.24
N THR A 73 27.14 9.77 3.03
CA THR A 73 28.07 9.94 4.14
C THR A 73 29.47 10.28 3.63
N VAL A 74 29.97 9.57 2.62
CA VAL A 74 31.30 9.86 2.03
C VAL A 74 31.33 11.25 1.38
N SER A 75 30.34 11.58 0.57
CA SER A 75 30.24 12.88 -0.08
C SER A 75 30.12 14.05 0.91
N ALA A 76 29.26 13.92 1.92
CA ALA A 76 29.05 14.94 2.93
C ALA A 76 30.28 15.14 3.85
N LEU A 77 30.93 14.07 4.28
CA LEU A 77 32.20 14.15 5.03
C LEU A 77 33.31 14.77 4.18
N GLY A 78 33.40 14.33 2.92
CA GLY A 78 34.38 14.87 1.99
C GLY A 78 34.19 16.37 1.76
N SER A 79 32.96 16.83 1.53
CA SER A 79 32.65 18.26 1.35
C SER A 79 33.01 19.07 2.59
N ALA A 80 32.67 18.58 3.78
CA ALA A 80 32.97 19.25 5.03
C ALA A 80 34.48 19.26 5.35
N ALA A 81 35.19 18.17 5.01
CA ALA A 81 36.64 18.05 5.20
C ALA A 81 37.47 18.93 4.25
N LEU A 82 36.90 19.50 3.20
CA LEU A 82 37.56 20.54 2.40
C LEU A 82 37.63 21.88 3.13
N LEU A 83 36.76 22.10 4.15
CA LEU A 83 36.66 23.36 4.90
C LEU A 83 37.13 23.22 6.36
N SER A 84 37.24 22.00 6.89
CA SER A 84 37.54 21.70 8.27
C SER A 84 38.43 20.47 8.36
N GLU A 85 38.97 20.21 9.55
CA GLU A 85 39.83 19.04 9.80
C GLU A 85 39.01 17.72 9.69
N PRO A 86 39.48 16.74 8.89
CA PRO A 86 38.72 15.52 8.59
C PRO A 86 38.27 14.71 9.84
N HIS A 87 39.13 14.68 10.87
CA HIS A 87 38.83 13.91 12.10
C HIS A 87 37.73 14.55 12.93
N ILE A 88 37.67 15.90 13.02
CA ILE A 88 36.61 16.64 13.74
C ILE A 88 35.26 16.39 13.06
N VAL A 89 35.20 16.58 11.76
CA VAL A 89 33.98 16.38 10.97
C VAL A 89 33.45 14.94 11.06
N THR A 90 34.38 13.97 11.13
CA THR A 90 34.01 12.54 11.28
C THR A 90 33.37 12.26 12.65
N ILE A 91 33.96 12.77 13.73
CA ILE A 91 33.40 12.61 15.08
C ILE A 91 32.03 13.29 15.18
N GLU A 92 31.93 14.52 14.73
CA GLU A 92 30.64 15.24 14.70
C GLU A 92 29.56 14.47 13.94
N ARG A 93 29.91 13.89 12.77
CA ARG A 93 28.97 13.09 11.99
C ARG A 93 28.43 11.89 12.75
N ILE A 94 29.30 11.15 13.44
CA ILE A 94 28.91 9.99 14.24
C ILE A 94 27.99 10.43 15.38
N ILE A 95 28.36 11.48 16.13
CA ILE A 95 27.54 12.01 17.24
C ILE A 95 26.17 12.45 16.77
N TYR A 96 26.09 13.23 15.69
CA TYR A 96 24.80 13.71 15.15
C TYR A 96 23.94 12.58 14.59
N VAL A 97 24.54 11.52 14.01
CA VAL A 97 23.79 10.38 13.53
C VAL A 97 23.22 9.57 14.70
N ILE A 98 24.01 9.31 15.74
CA ILE A 98 23.54 8.60 16.94
C ILE A 98 22.42 9.42 17.64
N ALA A 99 22.64 10.69 17.85
CA ALA A 99 21.62 11.58 18.45
C ALA A 99 20.34 11.62 17.59
N GLY A 100 20.50 11.72 16.27
CA GLY A 100 19.36 11.73 15.34
C GLY A 100 18.57 10.42 15.31
N VAL A 101 19.26 9.27 15.40
CA VAL A 101 18.62 7.96 15.53
C VAL A 101 17.85 7.86 16.85
N ILE A 102 18.45 8.26 17.98
CA ILE A 102 17.78 8.25 19.30
C ILE A 102 16.52 9.14 19.27
N LEU A 103 16.63 10.36 18.76
CA LEU A 103 15.48 11.27 18.63
C LEU A 103 14.42 10.70 17.67
N GLY A 104 14.82 10.08 16.57
CA GLY A 104 13.93 9.39 15.64
C GLY A 104 13.20 8.21 16.30
N MET A 105 13.88 7.43 17.14
CA MET A 105 13.26 6.35 17.93
C MET A 105 12.21 6.89 18.91
N ILE A 106 12.53 7.99 19.60
CA ILE A 106 11.60 8.67 20.51
C ILE A 106 10.38 9.17 19.72
N ALA A 107 10.61 9.85 18.60
CA ALA A 107 9.52 10.34 17.74
C ALA A 107 8.64 9.19 17.25
N ASN A 108 9.20 8.08 16.78
CA ASN A 108 8.44 6.91 16.35
C ASN A 108 7.61 6.29 17.49
N ARG A 109 8.14 6.28 18.73
CA ARG A 109 7.41 5.71 19.86
C ARG A 109 6.24 6.59 20.33
N PHE A 110 6.37 7.92 20.26
CA PHE A 110 5.39 8.84 20.84
C PHE A 110 4.49 9.50 19.79
N ILE A 111 4.99 9.72 18.57
CA ILE A 111 4.25 10.43 17.52
C ILE A 111 3.61 9.43 16.54
N PHE A 112 4.32 8.34 16.20
CA PHE A 112 3.89 7.32 15.23
C PHE A 112 3.90 5.91 15.85
N PRO A 113 3.07 5.64 16.89
CA PRO A 113 3.09 4.35 17.59
C PRO A 113 2.41 3.21 16.82
N HIS A 114 2.08 3.41 15.54
CA HIS A 114 1.33 2.43 14.74
C HIS A 114 2.19 1.24 14.32
N SER A 115 1.61 0.04 14.42
CA SER A 115 2.16 -1.19 13.87
C SER A 115 1.66 -1.43 12.44
N ILE A 116 2.42 -2.21 11.65
CA ILE A 116 1.97 -2.66 10.31
C ILE A 116 0.68 -3.48 10.45
N GLN A 117 0.55 -4.28 11.51
CA GLN A 117 -0.64 -5.10 11.74
C GLN A 117 -1.90 -4.24 11.92
N GLU A 118 -1.85 -3.20 12.75
CA GLU A 118 -2.97 -2.24 12.91
C GLU A 118 -3.27 -1.50 11.62
N GLY A 119 -2.21 -1.07 10.90
CA GLY A 119 -2.35 -0.43 9.59
C GLY A 119 -3.02 -1.36 8.57
N THR A 120 -2.66 -2.66 8.56
CA THR A 120 -3.27 -3.64 7.66
C THR A 120 -4.72 -3.91 8.03
N ALA A 121 -5.06 -4.02 9.31
CA ALA A 121 -6.45 -4.16 9.74
C ALA A 121 -7.31 -2.98 9.28
N THR A 122 -6.80 -1.76 9.40
CA THR A 122 -7.45 -0.56 8.89
C THR A 122 -7.64 -0.61 7.37
N LEU A 123 -6.62 -1.03 6.62
CA LEU A 123 -6.70 -1.17 5.15
C LEU A 123 -7.73 -2.24 4.75
N VAL A 124 -7.78 -3.37 5.46
CA VAL A 124 -8.79 -4.42 5.23
C VAL A 124 -10.20 -3.88 5.45
N GLN A 125 -10.41 -3.10 6.52
CA GLN A 125 -11.71 -2.47 6.75
C GLN A 125 -12.05 -1.45 5.64
N MET A 126 -11.11 -0.58 5.27
CA MET A 126 -11.27 0.36 4.16
C MET A 126 -11.61 -0.35 2.85
N TYR A 127 -11.00 -1.51 2.60
CA TYR A 127 -11.26 -2.32 1.40
C TYR A 127 -12.71 -2.83 1.39
N LYS A 128 -13.19 -3.38 2.53
CA LYS A 128 -14.58 -3.81 2.70
C LYS A 128 -15.57 -2.66 2.46
N ASP A 129 -15.32 -1.51 3.10
CA ASP A 129 -16.18 -0.33 2.99
C ASP A 129 -16.19 0.24 1.56
N THR A 130 -15.03 0.25 0.88
CA THR A 130 -14.93 0.69 -0.52
C THR A 130 -15.71 -0.25 -1.45
N SER A 131 -15.62 -1.56 -1.23
CA SER A 131 -16.38 -2.54 -2.05
C SER A 131 -17.88 -2.39 -1.84
N LYS A 132 -18.33 -2.12 -0.61
CA LYS A 132 -19.72 -1.83 -0.31
C LYS A 132 -20.17 -0.56 -1.02
N THR A 133 -19.40 0.52 -0.93
CA THR A 133 -19.69 1.78 -1.63
C THR A 133 -19.71 1.59 -3.15
N LEU A 134 -18.79 0.77 -3.69
CA LEU A 134 -18.78 0.44 -5.12
C LEU A 134 -20.09 -0.25 -5.55
N MET A 135 -20.59 -1.18 -4.75
CA MET A 135 -21.87 -1.85 -4.99
C MET A 135 -23.04 -0.86 -4.93
N GLU A 136 -23.06 0.03 -3.92
CA GLU A 136 -24.09 1.08 -3.78
C GLU A 136 -24.10 2.05 -4.96
N GLU A 137 -22.91 2.43 -5.48
CA GLU A 137 -22.83 3.31 -6.65
C GLU A 137 -23.27 2.60 -7.94
N VAL A 138 -23.03 1.31 -8.09
CA VAL A 138 -23.57 0.51 -9.20
C VAL A 138 -25.10 0.45 -9.10
N TYR A 139 -25.65 0.26 -7.91
CA TYR A 139 -27.08 0.31 -7.66
C TYR A 139 -27.71 1.67 -8.06
N LYS A 140 -27.12 2.78 -7.60
CA LYS A 140 -27.58 4.14 -7.95
C LYS A 140 -27.48 4.43 -9.44
N TYR A 141 -26.39 3.97 -10.08
CA TYR A 141 -26.22 4.09 -11.52
C TYR A 141 -27.35 3.38 -12.28
N PHE A 142 -27.78 2.25 -11.75
CA PHE A 142 -28.87 1.47 -12.31
C PHE A 142 -30.22 2.22 -12.26
N GLU A 143 -30.51 2.85 -11.13
CA GLU A 143 -31.76 3.62 -10.96
C GLU A 143 -31.78 4.89 -11.83
N ASN A 144 -30.70 5.66 -11.88
CA ASN A 144 -30.67 7.03 -12.40
C ASN A 144 -29.74 7.27 -13.59
N LYS A 145 -28.92 6.31 -13.99
CA LYS A 145 -27.85 6.44 -15.02
C LYS A 145 -26.85 7.61 -14.79
N ALA A 146 -26.79 8.14 -13.57
CA ALA A 146 -25.91 9.24 -13.20
C ALA A 146 -24.65 8.70 -12.50
N HIS A 147 -23.47 9.27 -12.76
CA HIS A 147 -22.21 9.08 -12.03
C HIS A 147 -21.29 7.88 -12.34
N SER A 148 -21.07 7.57 -13.62
CA SER A 148 -20.07 6.56 -14.01
C SER A 148 -18.64 6.89 -13.58
N HIS A 149 -18.30 8.16 -13.32
CA HIS A 149 -16.96 8.57 -12.87
C HIS A 149 -16.64 8.11 -11.44
N SER A 150 -17.62 8.10 -10.55
CA SER A 150 -17.43 7.64 -9.16
C SER A 150 -17.03 6.16 -9.12
N ILE A 151 -17.68 5.32 -9.91
CA ILE A 151 -17.44 3.88 -9.98
C ILE A 151 -16.01 3.57 -10.44
N ASN A 152 -15.54 4.25 -11.50
CA ASN A 152 -14.18 4.06 -12.00
C ASN A 152 -13.11 4.47 -10.96
N ASN A 153 -13.34 5.59 -10.26
CA ASN A 153 -12.43 6.07 -9.23
C ASN A 153 -12.41 5.12 -8.01
N LEU A 154 -13.57 4.64 -7.57
CA LEU A 154 -13.65 3.66 -6.48
C LEU A 154 -12.96 2.35 -6.85
N PHE A 155 -13.16 1.85 -8.08
CA PHE A 155 -12.48 0.66 -8.55
C PHE A 155 -10.95 0.85 -8.60
N ALA A 156 -10.46 1.98 -9.12
CA ALA A 156 -9.03 2.30 -9.09
C ALA A 156 -8.50 2.40 -7.64
N PHE A 157 -9.29 2.95 -6.72
CA PHE A 157 -8.91 3.05 -5.32
C PHE A 157 -8.75 1.69 -4.64
N THR A 158 -9.56 0.68 -5.00
CA THR A 158 -9.39 -0.69 -4.50
C THR A 158 -8.01 -1.26 -4.85
N SER A 159 -7.48 -0.94 -6.04
CA SER A 159 -6.13 -1.37 -6.44
C SER A 159 -5.03 -0.77 -5.56
N PHE A 160 -5.16 0.50 -5.17
CA PHE A 160 -4.18 1.12 -4.24
C PHE A 160 -4.20 0.48 -2.86
N ILE A 161 -5.38 0.12 -2.35
CA ILE A 161 -5.50 -0.58 -1.05
C ILE A 161 -4.85 -1.96 -1.16
N ASP A 162 -5.12 -2.68 -2.24
CA ASP A 162 -4.59 -4.00 -2.53
C ASP A 162 -3.06 -4.02 -2.55
N ASP A 163 -2.45 -3.12 -3.33
CA ASP A 163 -0.99 -2.96 -3.41
C ASP A 163 -0.38 -2.64 -2.04
N ARG A 164 -1.09 -1.86 -1.22
CA ARG A 164 -0.62 -1.49 0.12
C ARG A 164 -0.65 -2.67 1.09
N ILE A 165 -1.69 -3.49 1.04
CA ILE A 165 -1.76 -4.73 1.84
C ILE A 165 -0.68 -5.71 1.40
N LEU A 166 -0.42 -5.86 0.09
CA LEU A 166 0.68 -6.69 -0.42
C LEU A 166 2.04 -6.24 0.12
N LEU A 167 2.31 -4.93 0.08
CA LEU A 167 3.56 -4.38 0.60
C LEU A 167 3.73 -4.66 2.11
N HIS A 168 2.65 -4.58 2.88
CA HIS A 168 2.67 -4.95 4.30
C HIS A 168 2.93 -6.45 4.48
N ASN A 169 2.34 -7.29 3.61
CA ASN A 169 2.51 -8.73 3.65
C ASN A 169 3.95 -9.17 3.35
N GLU A 170 4.67 -8.50 2.45
CA GLU A 170 6.09 -8.75 2.18
C GLU A 170 6.96 -8.58 3.43
N THR A 171 6.53 -7.74 4.36
CA THR A 171 7.30 -7.44 5.60
C THR A 171 6.90 -8.34 6.76
N MET A 172 5.62 -8.72 6.87
CA MET A 172 5.05 -9.40 8.04
C MET A 172 4.68 -10.85 7.79
N GLU A 173 4.72 -11.33 6.52
CA GLU A 173 4.32 -12.68 6.12
C GLU A 173 2.93 -13.08 6.67
N LEU A 174 1.95 -12.21 6.50
CA LEU A 174 0.59 -12.41 7.00
C LEU A 174 -0.10 -13.54 6.23
N GLN A 175 -0.26 -14.70 6.86
CA GLN A 175 -0.81 -15.91 6.21
C GLN A 175 -2.19 -15.70 5.58
N TYR A 176 -2.99 -14.79 6.14
CA TYR A 176 -4.34 -14.51 5.64
C TYR A 176 -4.38 -13.49 4.49
N ALA A 177 -3.31 -12.71 4.26
CA ALA A 177 -3.35 -11.59 3.32
C ALA A 177 -3.59 -12.05 1.88
N THR A 178 -2.84 -13.04 1.39
CA THR A 178 -2.97 -13.54 0.02
C THR A 178 -4.36 -14.11 -0.28
N PRO A 179 -4.90 -15.06 0.52
CA PRO A 179 -6.24 -15.61 0.26
C PRO A 179 -7.35 -14.56 0.43
N TYR A 180 -7.20 -13.61 1.35
CA TYR A 180 -8.12 -12.48 1.49
C TYR A 180 -8.14 -11.61 0.24
N LEU A 181 -6.97 -11.16 -0.23
CA LEU A 181 -6.84 -10.30 -1.41
C LEU A 181 -7.38 -10.97 -2.68
N GLU A 182 -7.14 -12.26 -2.85
CA GLU A 182 -7.68 -13.01 -4.00
C GLU A 182 -9.22 -12.95 -4.03
N LYS A 183 -9.86 -13.18 -2.89
CA LYS A 183 -11.33 -13.11 -2.78
C LYS A 183 -11.86 -11.69 -2.95
N GLN A 184 -11.17 -10.71 -2.38
CA GLN A 184 -11.54 -9.31 -2.48
C GLN A 184 -11.41 -8.78 -3.92
N ARG A 185 -10.35 -9.17 -4.63
CA ARG A 185 -10.17 -8.88 -6.07
C ARG A 185 -11.31 -9.50 -6.89
N LYS A 186 -11.65 -10.77 -6.62
CA LYS A 186 -12.75 -11.43 -7.30
C LYS A 186 -14.07 -10.67 -7.11
N LEU A 187 -14.35 -10.23 -5.88
CA LEU A 187 -15.53 -9.43 -5.57
C LEU A 187 -15.55 -8.12 -6.38
N ASN A 188 -14.49 -7.32 -6.28
CA ASN A 188 -14.45 -6.00 -6.91
C ASN A 188 -14.45 -6.08 -8.45
N ASN A 189 -13.76 -7.06 -9.03
CA ASN A 189 -13.78 -7.31 -10.46
C ASN A 189 -15.19 -7.72 -10.92
N GLY A 190 -15.87 -8.59 -10.16
CA GLY A 190 -17.23 -8.99 -10.47
C GLY A 190 -18.20 -7.80 -10.45
N ILE A 191 -18.12 -6.93 -9.43
CA ILE A 191 -18.94 -5.71 -9.36
C ILE A 191 -18.66 -4.78 -10.54
N TYR A 192 -17.39 -4.59 -10.90
CA TYR A 192 -17.01 -3.72 -12.01
C TYR A 192 -17.42 -4.29 -13.37
N GLU A 193 -17.28 -5.59 -13.57
CA GLU A 193 -17.77 -6.27 -14.79
C GLU A 193 -19.28 -6.17 -14.91
N LEU A 194 -20.02 -6.37 -13.83
CA LEU A 194 -21.47 -6.15 -13.79
C LEU A 194 -21.83 -4.73 -14.25
N PHE A 195 -21.13 -3.71 -13.70
CA PHE A 195 -21.32 -2.32 -14.14
C PHE A 195 -21.05 -2.13 -15.63
N LEU A 196 -19.95 -2.69 -16.16
CA LEU A 196 -19.63 -2.56 -17.59
C LEU A 196 -20.64 -3.24 -18.48
N ARG A 197 -21.19 -4.39 -18.08
CA ARG A 197 -22.24 -5.11 -18.82
C ARG A 197 -23.55 -4.30 -18.82
N ILE A 198 -23.97 -3.79 -17.67
CA ILE A 198 -25.12 -2.90 -17.52
C ILE A 198 -25.00 -1.66 -18.42
N ARG A 199 -23.80 -1.08 -18.47
CA ARG A 199 -23.54 0.11 -19.29
C ARG A 199 -23.58 -0.17 -20.80
N ARG A 200 -23.13 -1.35 -21.23
CA ARG A 200 -23.01 -1.74 -22.66
C ARG A 200 -24.32 -2.29 -23.22
N ASN A 201 -25.07 -3.04 -22.46
CA ASN A 201 -26.22 -3.78 -22.89
C ASN A 201 -27.52 -2.99 -22.61
N LYS A 202 -28.46 -3.09 -23.56
CA LYS A 202 -29.87 -2.71 -23.28
C LYS A 202 -30.50 -3.87 -22.50
N ILE A 203 -30.44 -3.78 -21.17
CA ILE A 203 -31.06 -4.75 -20.28
C ILE A 203 -32.58 -4.52 -20.28
N ASP A 204 -33.34 -5.60 -20.29
CA ASP A 204 -34.78 -5.53 -20.18
C ASP A 204 -35.21 -4.98 -18.82
N SER A 205 -36.33 -4.24 -18.77
CA SER A 205 -36.80 -3.59 -17.55
C SER A 205 -37.11 -4.56 -16.42
N LEU A 206 -37.50 -5.79 -16.72
CA LEU A 206 -37.73 -6.84 -15.73
C LEU A 206 -36.41 -7.33 -15.11
N THR A 207 -35.42 -7.62 -15.95
CA THR A 207 -34.09 -8.04 -15.51
C THR A 207 -33.43 -6.94 -14.71
N ALA A 208 -33.59 -5.69 -15.12
CA ALA A 208 -33.16 -4.52 -14.41
C ALA A 208 -33.69 -4.49 -12.97
N LYS A 209 -34.96 -4.70 -12.79
CA LYS A 209 -35.60 -4.72 -11.47
C LYS A 209 -35.09 -5.88 -10.62
N LEU A 210 -34.91 -7.07 -11.18
CA LEU A 210 -34.37 -8.23 -10.49
C LEU A 210 -32.93 -7.98 -9.98
N ILE A 211 -32.06 -7.38 -10.81
CA ILE A 211 -30.68 -7.05 -10.39
C ILE A 211 -30.69 -6.07 -9.20
N VAL A 212 -31.56 -5.07 -9.23
CA VAL A 212 -31.69 -4.09 -8.13
C VAL A 212 -32.16 -4.78 -6.86
N GLU A 213 -33.19 -5.63 -6.94
CA GLU A 213 -33.70 -6.40 -5.81
C GLU A 213 -32.63 -7.36 -5.25
N ASP A 214 -31.87 -8.02 -6.13
CA ASP A 214 -30.78 -8.95 -5.76
C ASP A 214 -29.62 -8.23 -5.07
N ILE A 215 -29.18 -7.07 -5.57
CA ILE A 215 -28.12 -6.27 -4.93
C ILE A 215 -28.59 -5.78 -3.55
N ASP A 216 -29.80 -5.28 -3.43
CA ASP A 216 -30.36 -4.84 -2.16
C ASP A 216 -30.45 -5.99 -1.14
N LEU A 217 -30.85 -7.18 -1.61
CA LEU A 217 -30.86 -8.40 -0.81
C LEU A 217 -29.44 -8.77 -0.30
N ILE A 218 -28.45 -8.73 -1.19
CA ILE A 218 -27.03 -9.02 -0.83
C ILE A 218 -26.54 -8.03 0.24
N MET A 219 -26.83 -6.74 0.07
CA MET A 219 -26.37 -5.71 1.00
C MET A 219 -27.01 -5.79 2.39
N LYS A 220 -28.23 -6.33 2.48
CA LYS A 220 -29.00 -6.48 3.73
C LYS A 220 -28.83 -7.84 4.37
N SER A 221 -28.31 -8.85 3.65
CA SER A 221 -28.18 -10.22 4.15
C SER A 221 -27.16 -10.35 5.26
N SER A 222 -27.50 -11.17 6.26
CA SER A 222 -26.55 -11.65 7.27
C SER A 222 -25.93 -12.99 6.85
N ALA A 223 -24.81 -13.37 7.49
CA ALA A 223 -24.17 -14.66 7.22
C ALA A 223 -25.09 -15.89 7.49
N ALA A 224 -26.13 -15.71 8.31
CA ALA A 224 -27.08 -16.75 8.63
C ALA A 224 -28.09 -17.06 7.50
N ASP A 225 -28.31 -16.10 6.57
CA ASP A 225 -29.39 -16.18 5.56
C ASP A 225 -28.89 -16.71 4.20
N HIS A 226 -27.65 -17.19 4.14
CA HIS A 226 -26.96 -17.49 2.90
C HIS A 226 -27.72 -18.43 1.95
N ASP A 227 -28.21 -19.57 2.44
CA ASP A 227 -28.87 -20.57 1.61
C ASP A 227 -30.20 -20.05 1.06
N GLN A 228 -30.88 -19.20 1.82
CA GLN A 228 -32.11 -18.55 1.42
C GLN A 228 -31.86 -17.52 0.31
N VAL A 229 -30.80 -16.71 0.46
CA VAL A 229 -30.39 -15.70 -0.55
C VAL A 229 -29.99 -16.38 -1.85
N ILE A 230 -29.14 -17.40 -1.82
CA ILE A 230 -28.74 -18.16 -3.03
C ILE A 230 -29.96 -18.76 -3.73
N LYS A 231 -30.89 -19.31 -2.96
CA LYS A 231 -32.12 -19.88 -3.55
C LYS A 231 -32.98 -18.84 -4.22
N GLN A 232 -33.10 -17.64 -3.66
CA GLN A 232 -33.84 -16.53 -4.26
C GLN A 232 -33.15 -16.04 -5.55
N LEU A 233 -31.84 -15.83 -5.53
CA LEU A 233 -31.05 -15.44 -6.71
C LEU A 233 -31.20 -16.46 -7.87
N LYS A 234 -31.12 -17.76 -7.56
CA LYS A 234 -31.31 -18.83 -8.57
C LYS A 234 -32.71 -18.86 -9.14
N ASN A 235 -33.72 -18.61 -8.32
CA ASN A 235 -35.11 -18.54 -8.78
C ASN A 235 -35.33 -17.32 -9.71
N GLY A 236 -34.66 -16.20 -9.45
CA GLY A 236 -34.67 -15.02 -10.32
C GLY A 236 -34.18 -15.36 -11.73
N ILE A 237 -33.07 -16.10 -11.85
CA ILE A 237 -32.51 -16.54 -13.15
C ILE A 237 -33.50 -17.39 -13.94
N ALA A 238 -34.20 -18.30 -13.30
CA ALA A 238 -35.13 -19.22 -13.95
C ALA A 238 -36.32 -18.49 -14.64
N ASN A 239 -36.63 -17.29 -14.20
CA ASN A 239 -37.72 -16.47 -14.75
C ASN A 239 -37.31 -15.60 -15.95
N VAL A 240 -36.01 -15.57 -16.30
CA VAL A 240 -35.49 -14.75 -17.39
C VAL A 240 -35.24 -15.61 -18.64
N VAL A 241 -35.81 -15.22 -19.77
CA VAL A 241 -35.75 -15.98 -21.03
C VAL A 241 -34.49 -15.63 -21.85
N LYS A 242 -34.01 -14.39 -21.74
CA LYS A 242 -32.91 -13.89 -22.56
C LYS A 242 -31.57 -14.35 -21.97
N ILE A 243 -30.75 -15.03 -22.77
CA ILE A 243 -29.47 -15.64 -22.33
C ILE A 243 -28.49 -14.59 -21.78
N ASP A 244 -28.37 -13.43 -22.44
CA ASP A 244 -27.48 -12.35 -21.98
C ASP A 244 -27.87 -11.84 -20.59
N ASP A 245 -29.17 -11.75 -20.30
CA ASP A 245 -29.67 -11.31 -19.02
C ASP A 245 -29.49 -12.41 -17.94
N GLN A 246 -29.60 -13.70 -18.31
CA GLN A 246 -29.27 -14.81 -17.40
C GLN A 246 -27.77 -14.80 -16.99
N ILE A 247 -26.87 -14.42 -17.92
CA ILE A 247 -25.43 -14.32 -17.63
C ILE A 247 -25.20 -13.22 -16.58
N ILE A 248 -25.86 -12.07 -16.73
CA ILE A 248 -25.72 -10.94 -15.77
C ILE A 248 -26.21 -11.36 -14.38
N LEU A 249 -27.34 -12.07 -14.27
CA LEU A 249 -27.83 -12.58 -12.98
C LEU A 249 -26.90 -13.65 -12.37
N LYS A 250 -26.19 -14.45 -13.18
CA LYS A 250 -25.15 -15.35 -12.68
C LYS A 250 -23.95 -14.59 -12.11
N ASP A 251 -23.55 -13.49 -12.74
CA ASP A 251 -22.49 -12.64 -12.20
C ASP A 251 -22.87 -12.10 -10.81
N VAL A 252 -24.16 -11.75 -10.57
CA VAL A 252 -24.65 -11.34 -9.26
C VAL A 252 -24.51 -12.44 -8.21
N ILE A 253 -24.76 -13.70 -8.57
CA ILE A 253 -24.54 -14.85 -7.67
C ILE A 253 -23.06 -15.00 -7.31
N GLU A 254 -22.16 -14.90 -8.29
CA GLU A 254 -20.72 -14.98 -8.06
C GLU A 254 -20.20 -13.86 -7.15
N ILE A 255 -20.74 -12.64 -7.32
CA ILE A 255 -20.47 -11.49 -6.44
C ILE A 255 -20.90 -11.82 -5.02
N TYR A 256 -22.10 -12.38 -4.82
CA TYR A 256 -22.60 -12.75 -3.52
C TYR A 256 -21.75 -13.84 -2.84
N GLU A 257 -21.37 -14.88 -3.56
CA GLU A 257 -20.50 -15.93 -3.03
C GLU A 257 -19.13 -15.37 -2.59
N ALA A 258 -18.54 -14.46 -3.39
CA ALA A 258 -17.30 -13.79 -3.02
C ALA A 258 -17.48 -12.92 -1.77
N PHE A 259 -18.56 -12.15 -1.68
CA PHE A 259 -18.90 -11.30 -0.54
C PHE A 259 -19.06 -12.12 0.75
N LYS A 260 -19.76 -13.25 0.70
CA LYS A 260 -19.89 -14.16 1.84
C LYS A 260 -18.54 -14.64 2.35
N HIS A 261 -17.66 -15.09 1.47
CA HIS A 261 -16.34 -15.55 1.86
C HIS A 261 -15.52 -14.47 2.55
N ILE A 262 -15.60 -13.23 2.09
CA ILE A 262 -14.89 -12.10 2.68
C ILE A 262 -15.42 -11.75 4.08
N SER A 263 -16.73 -11.82 4.30
CA SER A 263 -17.33 -11.55 5.60
C SER A 263 -16.92 -12.53 6.70
N GLN A 264 -16.42 -13.72 6.33
CA GLN A 264 -15.97 -14.76 7.24
C GLN A 264 -14.48 -14.63 7.64
N PHE A 265 -13.70 -13.75 6.97
CA PHE A 265 -12.32 -13.53 7.36
C PHE A 265 -12.25 -12.71 8.65
N PRO A 266 -11.63 -13.24 9.71
CA PRO A 266 -11.41 -12.49 10.94
C PRO A 266 -10.46 -11.32 10.65
N VAL A 267 -10.85 -10.14 11.10
CA VAL A 267 -9.99 -8.95 11.16
C VAL A 267 -9.51 -8.87 12.61
N GLU A 268 -8.66 -9.83 13.02
CA GLU A 268 -7.97 -9.80 14.32
C GLU A 268 -6.51 -9.39 14.18
#